data_33ce3c1439cbc1325ac366e7acebb100
#
_entry.id   33ce3c1439cbc1325ac366e7acebb100
#
_cell.length_a   1.000
_cell.length_b   1.000
_cell.length_c   1.000
_cell.angle_alpha   90.00
_cell.angle_beta   90.00
_cell.angle_gamma   90.00
#
_symmetry.space_group_name_H-M   'P 1'
#
loop_
_entity.id
_entity.type
_entity.pdbx_description
1 polymer ?
#
loop_
_entity_poly.entity_id
_entity_poly.type
_entity_poly.pdbx_seq_one_letter_code
_entity_poly.pdbx_strand_id
1 'polypeptide(L)'
;MISPTASLGNSIETQSPTVLEGGTPRTPCRDSDPLRQPFFGDLHVHTAFSLDASTMDTRNRPADAYRFAKGEALGLQPYAEDGRPMRSAQLGRPLDFAAVTDHAELLGETYICQAPDLQGYDSWVCQVYRRWPRAAFFWMNFQASRATRHNFCGENGRRCLEAARPPWREIIEAAEAAYDRSEDCAFTTFIGYEWTGAAGPGNNFHRNVIFENDLVPDLPLSFIDQPDLESFWKQLGAECEDAGEACDVVVIPHNSNLSAGKMFRTQQEDGKPISRDEAEARKRYEVLVEMIQHKGESECFPGLGNSDELCAFEKLSTNSFTGRYFWASDTQPKGRQFVRNLLREGMAQEKQIGVNPFQFGFIGSTDTHLGTPGLVAETADFPGHGGAGKPAGDALPTGLPDFVEFNPGGLAVLWAEENSRRALFAAMKRREAYATSGPRMVVRFFGGEGLPLDYCNRPDAVATGYAEGVPMGGTLPASGPDSTPPRFAISVLADPGTAGQSGNTLDRVQIIKGWTTQDSTQEKVYDVATGTPLPASVDPITCETVAGGTQSLCAVWEDPDWEPTQSAFYYARALENPSCRWSQRLCVQARVQCENPETISEGFEPCCSESHRPLIQERAWTSPIWYQPDSL
;
A
#
# COMPACT_ATOMS: atom_id res chain seq x y z
N MET A 1 -75.52 24.78 -3.34
CA MET A 1 -74.33 25.42 -3.89
C MET A 1 -73.29 25.33 -2.79
N ILE A 2 -72.43 24.33 -2.87
CA ILE A 2 -71.39 24.09 -1.91
C ILE A 2 -70.05 24.10 -2.75
N SER A 3 -69.21 25.09 -2.49
CA SER A 3 -67.85 25.17 -3.09
C SER A 3 -66.91 24.15 -2.45
N PRO A 4 -65.99 23.53 -3.21
CA PRO A 4 -64.98 22.67 -2.64
C PRO A 4 -63.77 23.49 -2.18
N THR A 5 -63.38 23.26 -0.95
CA THR A 5 -62.12 23.75 -0.36
C THR A 5 -60.92 23.03 -0.97
N ALA A 6 -59.98 23.80 -1.52
CA ALA A 6 -58.68 23.31 -1.98
C ALA A 6 -57.80 22.91 -0.77
N SER A 7 -57.36 21.68 -0.77
CA SER A 7 -56.31 21.16 0.14
C SER A 7 -54.95 21.58 -0.39
N LEU A 8 -54.28 22.48 0.33
CA LEU A 8 -52.85 22.76 0.17
C LEU A 8 -52.06 21.58 0.77
N GLY A 9 -51.54 20.72 -0.10
CA GLY A 9 -50.55 19.72 0.28
C GLY A 9 -49.19 20.41 0.53
N ASN A 10 -48.82 20.54 1.80
CA ASN A 10 -47.41 20.82 2.17
C ASN A 10 -46.60 19.58 1.87
N SER A 11 -45.86 19.59 0.79
CA SER A 11 -44.70 18.71 0.60
C SER A 11 -43.62 19.13 1.59
N ILE A 12 -43.49 18.36 2.67
CA ILE A 12 -42.29 18.43 3.54
C ILE A 12 -41.15 17.89 2.71
N GLU A 13 -40.34 18.79 2.16
CA GLU A 13 -38.98 18.42 1.72
C GLU A 13 -38.23 17.91 2.95
N THR A 14 -38.10 16.61 3.06
CA THR A 14 -37.17 15.99 4.00
C THR A 14 -35.75 16.34 3.54
N GLN A 15 -35.16 17.37 4.14
CA GLN A 15 -33.75 17.63 3.97
C GLN A 15 -32.98 16.37 4.42
N SER A 16 -32.18 15.79 3.54
CA SER A 16 -31.28 14.70 3.90
C SER A 16 -30.39 15.13 5.07
N PRO A 17 -30.14 14.27 6.04
CA PRO A 17 -29.29 14.62 7.17
C PRO A 17 -27.89 14.97 6.68
N THR A 18 -27.39 16.14 7.06
CA THR A 18 -26.02 16.57 6.76
C THR A 18 -25.08 15.96 7.80
N VAL A 19 -24.04 15.26 7.34
CA VAL A 19 -22.96 14.73 8.17
C VAL A 19 -21.80 15.72 8.14
N LEU A 20 -21.12 15.92 9.27
CA LEU A 20 -19.90 16.74 9.34
C LEU A 20 -18.66 15.83 9.31
N GLU A 21 -17.72 16.14 8.45
CA GLU A 21 -16.37 15.55 8.41
C GLU A 21 -15.34 16.69 8.54
N GLY A 22 -14.54 16.68 9.61
CA GLY A 22 -13.58 17.75 9.90
C GLY A 22 -14.21 19.16 9.97
N GLY A 23 -15.52 19.26 10.27
CA GLY A 23 -16.25 20.52 10.24
C GLY A 23 -16.89 20.88 8.89
N THR A 24 -16.58 20.18 7.81
CA THR A 24 -17.13 20.41 6.46
C THR A 24 -18.41 19.57 6.27
N PRO A 25 -19.53 20.17 5.83
CA PRO A 25 -20.76 19.44 5.55
C PRO A 25 -20.62 18.46 4.38
N ARG A 26 -21.15 17.24 4.53
CA ARG A 26 -21.24 16.22 3.49
C ARG A 26 -22.66 15.66 3.41
N THR A 27 -23.09 15.33 2.20
CA THR A 27 -24.30 14.53 1.97
C THR A 27 -23.99 13.05 2.22
N PRO A 28 -24.84 12.28 2.94
CA PRO A 28 -24.70 10.83 3.05
C PRO A 28 -24.68 10.16 1.68
N CYS A 29 -23.89 9.11 1.52
CA CYS A 29 -23.83 8.37 0.26
C CYS A 29 -25.15 7.65 0.00
N ARG A 30 -25.59 7.66 -1.27
CA ARG A 30 -26.78 6.92 -1.71
C ARG A 30 -26.57 5.41 -1.56
N ASP A 31 -25.38 4.95 -1.93
CA ASP A 31 -25.00 3.55 -1.90
C ASP A 31 -24.23 3.25 -0.60
N SER A 32 -24.98 3.12 0.50
CA SER A 32 -24.46 2.70 1.80
C SER A 32 -24.95 1.29 2.13
N ASP A 33 -24.02 0.39 2.47
CA ASP A 33 -24.32 -0.99 2.87
C ASP A 33 -23.77 -1.29 4.27
N PRO A 34 -24.61 -1.59 5.26
CA PRO A 34 -24.16 -1.95 6.61
C PRO A 34 -23.33 -3.25 6.64
N LEU A 35 -23.42 -4.08 5.62
CA LEU A 35 -22.57 -5.27 5.43
C LEU A 35 -21.26 -4.97 4.71
N ARG A 36 -20.97 -3.70 4.46
CA ARG A 36 -19.74 -3.16 3.89
C ARG A 36 -19.46 -3.62 2.46
N GLN A 37 -18.86 -2.75 1.70
CA GLN A 37 -18.45 -2.95 0.31
C GLN A 37 -16.93 -2.82 0.20
N PRO A 38 -16.28 -3.49 -0.78
CA PRO A 38 -14.85 -3.35 -0.99
C PRO A 38 -14.57 -2.10 -1.84
N PHE A 39 -13.74 -1.20 -1.33
CA PHE A 39 -13.26 -0.02 -2.04
C PHE A 39 -11.78 -0.18 -2.36
N PHE A 40 -11.41 0.05 -3.62
CA PHE A 40 -10.05 -0.13 -4.14
C PHE A 40 -9.35 1.20 -4.31
N GLY A 41 -8.16 1.34 -3.75
CA GLY A 41 -7.42 2.59 -3.81
C GLY A 41 -5.92 2.43 -3.71
N ASP A 42 -5.24 3.59 -3.70
CA ASP A 42 -3.79 3.69 -3.58
C ASP A 42 -3.43 4.77 -2.56
N LEU A 43 -2.65 4.40 -1.55
CA LEU A 43 -2.25 5.28 -0.43
C LEU A 43 -0.76 5.63 -0.44
N HIS A 44 -0.06 5.41 -1.59
CA HIS A 44 1.36 5.66 -1.73
C HIS A 44 1.69 6.18 -3.13
N VAL A 45 1.69 7.50 -3.27
CA VAL A 45 1.75 8.20 -4.57
C VAL A 45 2.63 9.44 -4.48
N HIS A 46 3.65 9.53 -5.35
CA HIS A 46 4.54 10.67 -5.48
C HIS A 46 4.25 11.48 -6.74
N THR A 47 4.42 12.79 -6.60
CA THR A 47 4.21 13.78 -7.66
C THR A 47 5.48 14.62 -7.89
N ALA A 48 5.38 15.68 -8.68
CA ALA A 48 6.48 16.62 -8.92
C ALA A 48 7.02 17.30 -7.65
N PHE A 49 6.38 17.12 -6.50
CA PHE A 49 6.82 17.67 -5.22
C PHE A 49 7.82 16.77 -4.49
N SER A 50 7.83 15.48 -4.76
CA SER A 50 8.85 14.57 -4.25
C SER A 50 10.18 14.75 -4.99
N LEU A 51 11.30 14.79 -4.26
CA LEU A 51 12.62 14.98 -4.84
C LEU A 51 12.94 13.91 -5.89
N ASP A 52 12.69 12.66 -5.60
CA ASP A 52 12.97 11.53 -6.48
C ASP A 52 12.12 11.53 -7.75
N ALA A 53 10.82 11.82 -7.64
CA ALA A 53 9.96 11.98 -8.80
C ALA A 53 10.39 13.19 -9.66
N SER A 54 10.64 14.35 -9.04
CA SER A 54 11.02 15.57 -9.77
C SER A 54 12.38 15.47 -10.45
N THR A 55 13.36 14.77 -9.83
CA THR A 55 14.67 14.52 -10.45
C THR A 55 14.63 13.50 -11.58
N MET A 56 13.50 12.84 -11.77
CA MET A 56 13.19 11.97 -12.90
C MET A 56 12.30 12.65 -13.95
N ASP A 57 12.19 13.98 -13.90
CA ASP A 57 11.38 14.82 -14.80
C ASP A 57 9.86 14.55 -14.68
N THR A 58 9.39 14.04 -13.54
CA THR A 58 7.95 14.00 -13.26
C THR A 58 7.45 15.43 -13.06
N ARG A 59 6.45 15.83 -13.87
CA ARG A 59 5.85 17.18 -13.86
C ARG A 59 4.41 17.18 -13.37
N ASN A 60 3.82 15.99 -13.22
CA ASN A 60 2.47 15.81 -12.73
C ASN A 60 2.38 16.22 -11.26
N ARG A 61 1.38 17.04 -10.94
CA ARG A 61 1.14 17.59 -9.60
C ARG A 61 0.02 16.82 -8.90
N PRO A 62 -0.25 17.08 -7.62
CA PRO A 62 -1.29 16.35 -6.88
C PRO A 62 -2.67 16.32 -7.55
N ALA A 63 -3.11 17.44 -8.13
CA ALA A 63 -4.39 17.50 -8.85
C ALA A 63 -4.41 16.60 -10.10
N ASP A 64 -3.27 16.43 -10.78
CA ASP A 64 -3.12 15.55 -11.94
C ASP A 64 -3.25 14.07 -11.51
N ALA A 65 -2.62 13.71 -10.39
CA ALA A 65 -2.71 12.36 -9.83
C ALA A 65 -4.16 11.99 -9.48
N TYR A 66 -4.92 12.90 -8.87
CA TYR A 66 -6.33 12.64 -8.58
C TYR A 66 -7.21 12.58 -9.84
N ARG A 67 -6.93 13.36 -10.89
CA ARG A 67 -7.62 13.22 -12.18
C ARG A 67 -7.34 11.86 -12.82
N PHE A 68 -6.07 11.42 -12.76
CA PHE A 68 -5.69 10.08 -13.22
C PHE A 68 -6.41 8.98 -12.43
N ALA A 69 -6.47 9.07 -11.10
CA ALA A 69 -7.20 8.12 -10.26
C ALA A 69 -8.68 7.99 -10.64
N LYS A 70 -9.28 9.10 -11.08
CA LYS A 70 -10.67 9.13 -11.59
C LYS A 70 -10.81 8.62 -13.04
N GLY A 71 -9.73 8.16 -13.68
CA GLY A 71 -9.74 7.54 -14.99
C GLY A 71 -9.43 8.48 -16.16
N GLU A 72 -8.97 9.72 -15.91
CA GLU A 72 -8.47 10.58 -16.97
C GLU A 72 -7.10 10.12 -17.46
N ALA A 73 -6.81 10.32 -18.76
CA ALA A 73 -5.49 10.06 -19.30
C ALA A 73 -4.49 11.12 -18.81
N LEU A 74 -3.28 10.68 -18.45
CA LEU A 74 -2.20 11.53 -17.95
C LEU A 74 -0.98 11.43 -18.86
N GLY A 75 -0.40 12.60 -19.20
CA GLY A 75 0.85 12.68 -19.94
C GLY A 75 2.06 12.36 -19.05
N LEU A 76 3.02 11.62 -19.60
CA LEU A 76 4.21 11.15 -18.89
C LEU A 76 5.49 11.53 -19.63
N GLN A 77 6.58 11.65 -18.86
CA GLN A 77 7.92 11.81 -19.42
C GLN A 77 8.33 10.62 -20.32
N PRO A 78 9.26 10.85 -21.30
CA PRO A 78 9.98 12.09 -21.56
C PRO A 78 9.08 13.14 -22.20
N TYR A 79 9.53 14.39 -22.12
CA TYR A 79 8.82 15.50 -22.76
C TYR A 79 9.60 15.98 -24.00
N ALA A 80 8.87 16.37 -25.04
CA ALA A 80 9.42 17.03 -26.22
C ALA A 80 9.94 18.45 -25.87
N GLU A 81 10.72 19.07 -26.78
CA GLU A 81 11.25 20.41 -26.58
C GLU A 81 10.18 21.47 -26.34
N ASP A 82 8.98 21.28 -26.88
CA ASP A 82 7.82 22.15 -26.67
C ASP A 82 7.06 21.87 -25.34
N GLY A 83 7.56 20.93 -24.53
CA GLY A 83 6.98 20.54 -23.25
C GLY A 83 5.85 19.52 -23.32
N ARG A 84 5.50 18.99 -24.50
CA ARG A 84 4.47 17.96 -24.63
C ARG A 84 4.98 16.61 -24.11
N PRO A 85 4.16 15.88 -23.33
CA PRO A 85 4.49 14.50 -22.94
C PRO A 85 4.55 13.61 -24.19
N MET A 86 5.54 12.73 -24.24
CA MET A 86 5.72 11.79 -25.35
C MET A 86 5.07 10.43 -25.07
N ARG A 87 4.64 10.19 -23.85
CA ARG A 87 3.89 9.01 -23.42
C ARG A 87 2.65 9.44 -22.63
N SER A 88 1.71 8.54 -22.49
CA SER A 88 0.54 8.73 -21.64
C SER A 88 0.13 7.40 -21.01
N ALA A 89 -0.58 7.46 -19.90
CA ALA A 89 -1.24 6.34 -19.29
C ALA A 89 -2.67 6.69 -18.93
N GLN A 90 -3.51 5.67 -18.75
CA GLN A 90 -4.89 5.81 -18.31
C GLN A 90 -5.30 4.52 -17.59
N LEU A 91 -6.06 4.66 -16.50
CA LEU A 91 -6.63 3.50 -15.82
C LEU A 91 -7.74 2.85 -16.64
N GLY A 92 -7.76 1.53 -16.73
CA GLY A 92 -8.86 0.79 -17.31
C GLY A 92 -10.16 0.86 -16.47
N ARG A 93 -10.01 1.10 -15.16
CA ARG A 93 -11.08 1.35 -14.19
C ARG A 93 -10.62 2.42 -13.20
N PRO A 94 -11.42 3.46 -12.92
CA PRO A 94 -11.12 4.44 -11.87
C PRO A 94 -10.90 3.76 -10.51
N LEU A 95 -10.16 4.42 -9.62
CA LEU A 95 -10.08 4.05 -8.21
C LEU A 95 -11.29 4.60 -7.44
N ASP A 96 -11.58 4.00 -6.29
CA ASP A 96 -12.60 4.49 -5.36
C ASP A 96 -12.01 5.55 -4.43
N PHE A 97 -10.73 5.42 -4.08
CA PHE A 97 -10.02 6.39 -3.25
C PHE A 97 -8.53 6.47 -3.59
N ALA A 98 -7.89 7.60 -3.21
CA ALA A 98 -6.43 7.76 -3.29
C ALA A 98 -5.90 8.77 -2.26
N ALA A 99 -4.60 8.67 -1.95
CA ALA A 99 -3.84 9.69 -1.24
C ALA A 99 -2.54 10.00 -1.98
N VAL A 100 -2.26 11.28 -2.22
CA VAL A 100 -0.91 11.72 -2.58
C VAL A 100 -0.09 11.82 -1.31
N THR A 101 1.09 11.19 -1.31
CA THR A 101 1.98 11.06 -0.16
C THR A 101 3.40 11.51 -0.51
N ASP A 102 3.54 12.70 -1.08
CA ASP A 102 4.86 13.26 -1.38
C ASP A 102 5.74 13.32 -0.14
N HIS A 103 7.05 13.14 -0.32
CA HIS A 103 8.02 13.18 0.77
C HIS A 103 7.99 14.51 1.55
N ALA A 104 7.87 14.44 2.87
CA ALA A 104 8.04 15.61 3.75
C ALA A 104 9.47 16.13 3.71
N GLU A 105 10.44 15.23 3.54
CA GLU A 105 11.85 15.53 3.42
C GLU A 105 12.14 16.28 2.12
N LEU A 106 12.87 17.37 2.23
CA LEU A 106 13.30 18.18 1.09
C LEU A 106 12.15 18.83 0.28
N LEU A 107 10.91 18.84 0.78
CA LEU A 107 9.76 19.45 0.11
C LEU A 107 10.01 20.94 -0.22
N GLY A 108 10.51 21.70 0.74
CA GLY A 108 10.86 23.12 0.56
C GLY A 108 12.12 23.32 -0.26
N GLU A 109 13.13 22.47 -0.11
CA GLU A 109 14.36 22.48 -0.88
C GLU A 109 14.09 22.26 -2.37
N THR A 110 13.28 21.25 -2.69
CA THR A 110 12.86 20.91 -4.05
C THR A 110 12.09 22.11 -4.66
N TYR A 111 11.16 22.67 -3.91
CA TYR A 111 10.37 23.81 -4.35
C TYR A 111 11.23 25.06 -4.61
N ILE A 112 12.20 25.39 -3.71
CA ILE A 112 13.15 26.49 -3.92
C ILE A 112 13.94 26.28 -5.23
N CYS A 113 14.40 25.06 -5.49
CA CYS A 113 15.20 24.76 -6.68
C CYS A 113 14.40 24.85 -8.00
N GLN A 114 13.07 24.82 -7.92
CA GLN A 114 12.15 24.97 -9.06
C GLN A 114 11.62 26.40 -9.27
N ALA A 115 11.64 27.26 -8.23
CA ALA A 115 10.99 28.56 -8.22
C ALA A 115 12.03 29.71 -8.33
N PRO A 116 12.17 30.36 -9.50
CA PRO A 116 13.20 31.38 -9.76
C PRO A 116 13.18 32.58 -8.81
N ASP A 117 11.99 32.92 -8.30
CA ASP A 117 11.79 34.09 -7.45
C ASP A 117 12.15 33.84 -5.98
N LEU A 118 12.44 32.58 -5.61
CA LEU A 118 12.75 32.25 -4.23
C LEU A 118 14.23 32.42 -3.91
N GLN A 119 14.50 32.95 -2.73
CA GLN A 119 15.86 33.06 -2.20
C GLN A 119 16.44 31.66 -2.00
N GLY A 120 17.59 31.37 -2.63
CA GLY A 120 18.22 30.04 -2.62
C GLY A 120 18.17 29.34 -3.98
N TYR A 121 17.33 29.80 -4.91
CA TYR A 121 17.25 29.29 -6.27
C TYR A 121 18.61 29.25 -7.00
N ASP A 122 19.44 30.29 -6.82
CA ASP A 122 20.78 30.41 -7.42
C ASP A 122 21.87 29.69 -6.61
N SER A 123 21.50 28.96 -5.54
CA SER A 123 22.48 28.15 -4.79
C SER A 123 23.12 27.09 -5.70
N TRP A 124 24.37 26.72 -5.43
CA TRP A 124 25.05 25.71 -6.22
C TRP A 124 24.30 24.36 -6.18
N VAL A 125 23.64 24.03 -5.07
CA VAL A 125 22.84 22.80 -4.94
C VAL A 125 21.67 22.82 -5.93
N CYS A 126 20.92 23.94 -6.00
CA CYS A 126 19.82 24.10 -6.94
C CYS A 126 20.29 24.17 -8.40
N GLN A 127 21.51 24.69 -8.67
CA GLN A 127 22.11 24.62 -10.02
C GLN A 127 22.42 23.16 -10.39
N VAL A 128 22.97 22.35 -9.47
CA VAL A 128 23.18 20.91 -9.67
C VAL A 128 21.84 20.20 -9.88
N TYR A 129 20.82 20.50 -9.07
CA TYR A 129 19.46 19.94 -9.21
C TYR A 129 18.89 20.16 -10.64
N ARG A 130 18.99 21.36 -11.18
CA ARG A 130 18.47 21.66 -12.53
C ARG A 130 19.36 21.14 -13.65
N ARG A 131 20.67 21.04 -13.46
CA ARG A 131 21.61 20.65 -14.51
C ARG A 131 21.93 19.17 -14.53
N TRP A 132 22.00 18.54 -13.35
CA TRP A 132 22.35 17.13 -13.14
C TRP A 132 21.43 16.50 -12.09
N PRO A 133 20.12 16.35 -12.40
CA PRO A 133 19.12 15.94 -11.41
C PRO A 133 19.45 14.63 -10.70
N ARG A 134 20.02 13.63 -11.40
CA ARG A 134 20.45 12.38 -10.78
C ARG A 134 21.57 12.57 -9.74
N ALA A 135 22.52 13.45 -10.00
CA ALA A 135 23.57 13.76 -9.01
C ALA A 135 22.98 14.50 -7.80
N ALA A 136 22.04 15.41 -8.05
CA ALA A 136 21.31 16.10 -7.00
C ALA A 136 20.49 15.12 -6.14
N PHE A 137 19.80 14.16 -6.74
CA PHE A 137 19.07 13.11 -6.01
C PHE A 137 19.96 12.43 -4.97
N PHE A 138 21.12 11.89 -5.37
CA PHE A 138 22.00 11.22 -4.42
C PHE A 138 22.57 12.17 -3.36
N TRP A 139 22.98 13.37 -3.75
CA TRP A 139 23.55 14.33 -2.83
C TRP A 139 22.55 14.84 -1.80
N MET A 140 21.35 15.21 -2.24
CA MET A 140 20.32 15.74 -1.36
C MET A 140 19.79 14.67 -0.40
N ASN A 141 19.55 13.46 -0.88
CA ASN A 141 19.17 12.33 -0.02
C ASN A 141 20.24 11.93 0.99
N PHE A 142 21.52 12.04 0.63
CA PHE A 142 22.61 11.79 1.57
C PHE A 142 22.61 12.78 2.74
N GLN A 143 22.25 14.03 2.51
CA GLN A 143 22.07 15.02 3.57
C GLN A 143 20.82 14.73 4.40
N ALA A 144 19.68 14.47 3.75
CA ALA A 144 18.42 14.14 4.41
C ALA A 144 18.55 12.89 5.32
N SER A 145 19.24 11.83 4.85
CA SER A 145 19.46 10.61 5.64
C SER A 145 20.29 10.82 6.92
N ARG A 146 20.93 11.99 7.06
CA ARG A 146 21.65 12.44 8.25
C ARG A 146 20.85 13.44 9.09
N ALA A 147 19.56 13.58 8.80
CA ALA A 147 18.71 14.60 9.41
C ALA A 147 19.34 16.02 9.33
N THR A 148 19.89 16.38 8.16
CA THR A 148 20.59 17.66 7.99
C THR A 148 20.06 18.40 6.77
N ARG A 149 19.65 19.65 6.96
CA ARG A 149 19.22 20.55 5.90
C ARG A 149 20.41 21.20 5.18
N HIS A 150 20.22 21.59 3.94
CA HIS A 150 21.22 22.29 3.14
C HIS A 150 21.46 23.72 3.64
N ASN A 151 22.70 24.22 3.50
CA ASN A 151 23.08 25.56 3.96
C ASN A 151 22.25 26.70 3.34
N PHE A 152 21.72 26.52 2.12
CA PHE A 152 20.87 27.52 1.50
C PHE A 152 19.50 27.66 2.18
N CYS A 153 19.12 26.73 3.06
CA CYS A 153 17.91 26.83 3.89
C CYS A 153 18.04 27.90 5.00
N GLY A 154 19.25 28.44 5.22
CA GLY A 154 19.50 29.47 6.23
C GLY A 154 19.56 28.90 7.66
N GLU A 155 19.51 29.81 8.63
CA GLU A 155 19.58 29.44 10.04
C GLU A 155 18.38 28.58 10.44
N ASN A 156 18.65 27.43 11.08
CA ASN A 156 17.66 26.44 11.54
C ASN A 156 16.71 25.95 10.41
N GLY A 157 17.15 26.00 9.15
CA GLY A 157 16.33 25.53 8.04
C GLY A 157 15.11 26.38 7.68
N ARG A 158 14.94 27.56 8.32
CA ARG A 158 13.72 28.39 8.25
C ARG A 158 13.26 28.65 6.83
N ARG A 159 14.18 28.98 5.91
CA ARG A 159 13.82 29.28 4.53
C ARG A 159 13.17 28.09 3.83
N CYS A 160 13.70 26.90 4.04
CA CYS A 160 13.13 25.68 3.43
C CYS A 160 11.82 25.28 4.10
N LEU A 161 11.67 25.47 5.41
CA LEU A 161 10.39 25.27 6.10
C LEU A 161 9.31 26.24 5.61
N GLU A 162 9.65 27.52 5.43
CA GLU A 162 8.73 28.50 4.83
C GLU A 162 8.38 28.15 3.37
N ALA A 163 9.36 27.68 2.61
CA ALA A 163 9.16 27.27 1.21
C ALA A 163 8.39 25.93 1.07
N ALA A 164 8.31 25.11 2.11
CA ALA A 164 7.50 23.89 2.12
C ALA A 164 5.98 24.17 2.25
N ARG A 165 5.59 25.35 2.77
CA ARG A 165 4.17 25.70 2.97
C ARG A 165 3.34 25.74 1.68
N PRO A 166 3.77 26.39 0.56
CA PRO A 166 3.00 26.38 -0.67
C PRO A 166 2.75 24.98 -1.24
N PRO A 167 3.74 24.10 -1.44
CA PRO A 167 3.47 22.75 -1.96
C PRO A 167 2.64 21.91 -0.98
N TRP A 168 2.83 22.03 0.34
CA TRP A 168 1.97 21.34 1.30
C TRP A 168 0.51 21.79 1.20
N ARG A 169 0.28 23.10 1.10
CA ARG A 169 -1.07 23.65 0.90
C ARG A 169 -1.68 23.14 -0.41
N GLU A 170 -0.91 23.03 -1.48
CA GLU A 170 -1.42 22.50 -2.74
C GLU A 170 -1.79 21.02 -2.65
N ILE A 171 -1.04 20.20 -1.89
CA ILE A 171 -1.40 18.80 -1.61
C ILE A 171 -2.78 18.76 -0.91
N ILE A 172 -2.97 19.58 0.13
CA ILE A 172 -4.24 19.68 0.86
C ILE A 172 -5.37 20.13 -0.08
N GLU A 173 -5.19 21.25 -0.79
CA GLU A 173 -6.20 21.82 -1.68
C GLU A 173 -6.58 20.87 -2.82
N ALA A 174 -5.62 20.13 -3.38
CA ALA A 174 -5.87 19.14 -4.41
C ALA A 174 -6.69 17.96 -3.89
N ALA A 175 -6.38 17.46 -2.69
CA ALA A 175 -7.15 16.41 -2.04
C ALA A 175 -8.59 16.87 -1.77
N GLU A 176 -8.76 18.08 -1.18
CA GLU A 176 -10.09 18.63 -0.87
C GLU A 176 -10.94 18.88 -2.13
N ALA A 177 -10.31 19.39 -3.21
CA ALA A 177 -10.99 19.65 -4.47
C ALA A 177 -11.39 18.37 -5.23
N ALA A 178 -10.63 17.28 -5.06
CA ALA A 178 -10.90 16.04 -5.75
C ALA A 178 -11.93 15.15 -5.01
N TYR A 179 -12.12 15.35 -3.71
CA TYR A 179 -13.06 14.61 -2.87
C TYR A 179 -14.50 14.86 -3.27
N ASP A 180 -15.22 13.82 -3.63
CA ASP A 180 -16.66 13.88 -3.94
C ASP A 180 -17.50 13.82 -2.67
N ARG A 181 -18.03 14.97 -2.26
CA ARG A 181 -18.94 15.11 -1.09
C ARG A 181 -20.41 15.03 -1.45
N SER A 182 -20.73 14.75 -2.71
CA SER A 182 -22.11 14.53 -3.16
C SER A 182 -22.65 13.19 -2.64
N GLU A 183 -23.93 12.95 -2.85
CA GLU A 183 -24.56 11.66 -2.54
C GLU A 183 -24.06 10.49 -3.40
N ASP A 184 -23.37 10.77 -4.51
CA ASP A 184 -22.81 9.72 -5.37
C ASP A 184 -21.54 9.11 -4.77
N CYS A 185 -20.80 9.86 -3.94
CA CYS A 185 -19.56 9.43 -3.27
C CYS A 185 -18.61 8.67 -4.22
N ALA A 186 -18.49 9.18 -5.45
CA ALA A 186 -17.83 8.45 -6.53
C ALA A 186 -16.30 8.33 -6.32
N PHE A 187 -15.70 9.24 -5.55
CA PHE A 187 -14.27 9.22 -5.30
C PHE A 187 -13.90 9.91 -3.98
N THR A 188 -13.13 9.22 -3.16
CA THR A 188 -12.63 9.74 -1.88
C THR A 188 -11.13 10.00 -1.93
N THR A 189 -10.69 11.10 -1.30
CA THR A 189 -9.27 11.41 -1.14
C THR A 189 -8.90 11.50 0.32
N PHE A 190 -7.63 11.22 0.63
CA PHE A 190 -7.03 11.53 1.92
C PHE A 190 -5.92 12.54 1.75
N ILE A 191 -5.73 13.38 2.77
CA ILE A 191 -4.54 14.20 2.90
C ILE A 191 -3.46 13.34 3.55
N GLY A 192 -2.26 13.34 2.98
CA GLY A 192 -1.16 12.55 3.48
C GLY A 192 0.20 13.06 3.04
N TYR A 193 1.24 12.48 3.59
CA TYR A 193 2.63 12.69 3.19
C TYR A 193 3.46 11.47 3.59
N GLU A 194 4.64 11.33 3.02
CA GLU A 194 5.60 10.33 3.46
C GLU A 194 6.65 10.92 4.39
N TRP A 195 6.79 10.34 5.59
CA TRP A 195 7.92 10.51 6.48
C TRP A 195 9.02 9.52 6.07
N THR A 196 10.06 10.04 5.43
CA THR A 196 11.10 9.26 4.75
C THR A 196 12.30 9.05 5.65
N GLY A 197 12.13 8.24 6.68
CA GLY A 197 13.16 7.94 7.66
C GLY A 197 14.27 7.03 7.10
N ALA A 198 15.48 7.16 7.66
CA ALA A 198 16.62 6.33 7.32
C ALA A 198 17.26 5.72 8.58
N ALA A 199 17.25 4.39 8.69
CA ALA A 199 17.92 3.66 9.76
C ALA A 199 19.40 3.36 9.40
N GLY A 200 20.16 4.39 9.04
CA GLY A 200 21.49 4.33 8.44
C GLY A 200 21.46 4.33 6.91
N PRO A 201 22.61 4.42 6.23
CA PRO A 201 22.68 4.68 4.80
C PRO A 201 21.89 3.65 3.96
N GLY A 202 20.85 4.10 3.23
CA GLY A 202 20.05 3.30 2.31
C GLY A 202 19.16 2.23 2.93
N ASN A 203 19.02 2.18 4.25
CA ASN A 203 18.06 1.29 4.91
C ASN A 203 16.72 2.03 5.03
N ASN A 204 15.71 1.49 4.39
CA ASN A 204 14.37 2.06 4.42
C ASN A 204 13.79 2.06 5.85
N PHE A 205 13.25 3.22 6.24
CA PHE A 205 12.55 3.42 7.51
C PHE A 205 11.31 4.30 7.31
N HIS A 206 10.73 4.24 6.12
CA HIS A 206 9.70 5.12 5.60
C HIS A 206 8.29 4.77 6.10
N ARG A 207 7.42 5.78 6.16
CA ARG A 207 6.01 5.65 6.56
C ARG A 207 5.16 6.67 5.85
N ASN A 208 4.03 6.24 5.31
CA ASN A 208 2.98 7.15 4.88
C ASN A 208 2.15 7.58 6.08
N VAL A 209 1.87 8.85 6.17
CA VAL A 209 1.01 9.48 7.19
C VAL A 209 -0.28 9.90 6.51
N ILE A 210 -1.42 9.35 6.97
CA ILE A 210 -2.73 9.56 6.37
C ILE A 210 -3.67 10.14 7.42
N PHE A 211 -4.25 11.30 7.14
CA PHE A 211 -5.17 11.99 8.04
C PHE A 211 -6.63 11.65 7.72
N GLU A 212 -7.46 11.59 8.77
CA GLU A 212 -8.90 11.34 8.62
C GLU A 212 -9.61 12.48 7.86
N ASN A 213 -9.16 13.73 8.05
CA ASN A 213 -9.86 14.91 7.55
C ASN A 213 -8.89 16.05 7.18
N ASP A 214 -9.40 17.27 6.99
CA ASP A 214 -8.64 18.47 6.61
C ASP A 214 -8.01 19.23 7.80
N LEU A 215 -8.20 18.73 9.02
CA LEU A 215 -7.50 19.25 10.19
C LEU A 215 -6.13 18.60 10.30
N VAL A 216 -5.14 19.20 9.68
CA VAL A 216 -3.78 18.66 9.54
C VAL A 216 -2.76 19.68 10.05
N PRO A 217 -1.53 19.26 10.40
CA PRO A 217 -0.46 20.18 10.80
C PRO A 217 -0.15 21.23 9.72
N ASP A 218 0.32 22.40 10.16
CA ASP A 218 0.74 23.51 9.29
C ASP A 218 1.84 23.14 8.28
N LEU A 219 2.65 22.13 8.61
CA LEU A 219 3.70 21.53 7.79
C LEU A 219 3.76 20.03 8.07
N PRO A 220 4.10 19.20 7.05
CA PRO A 220 4.35 17.80 7.29
C PRO A 220 5.60 17.63 8.16
N LEU A 221 5.51 16.75 9.16
CA LEU A 221 6.66 16.41 10.00
C LEU A 221 7.65 15.59 9.18
N SER A 222 8.89 16.07 9.07
CA SER A 222 9.93 15.37 8.32
C SER A 222 10.92 14.63 9.22
N PHE A 223 11.57 13.59 8.68
CA PHE A 223 12.67 12.91 9.34
C PHE A 223 13.86 13.86 9.64
N ILE A 224 14.04 14.88 8.81
CA ILE A 224 15.10 15.88 9.05
C ILE A 224 14.86 16.64 10.35
N ASP A 225 13.60 16.93 10.66
CA ASP A 225 13.22 17.71 11.84
C ASP A 225 12.92 16.80 13.06
N GLN A 226 12.44 15.56 12.81
CA GLN A 226 12.11 14.55 13.82
C GLN A 226 12.71 13.19 13.41
N PRO A 227 14.02 12.98 13.62
CA PRO A 227 14.71 11.76 13.17
C PRO A 227 14.47 10.53 14.06
N ASP A 228 13.91 10.73 15.24
CA ASP A 228 13.55 9.66 16.17
C ASP A 228 12.06 9.36 16.11
N LEU A 229 11.73 8.07 16.01
CA LEU A 229 10.37 7.61 15.81
C LEU A 229 9.44 7.90 17.00
N GLU A 230 9.94 7.81 18.23
CA GLU A 230 9.14 8.14 19.43
C GLU A 230 8.84 9.64 19.49
N SER A 231 9.84 10.48 19.17
CA SER A 231 9.67 11.93 19.05
C SER A 231 8.71 12.30 17.92
N PHE A 232 8.78 11.59 16.77
CA PHE A 232 7.85 11.75 15.66
C PHE A 232 6.41 11.46 16.09
N TRP A 233 6.13 10.29 16.70
CA TRP A 233 4.78 9.97 17.19
C TRP A 233 4.27 10.96 18.23
N LYS A 234 5.13 11.37 19.16
CA LYS A 234 4.77 12.35 20.19
C LYS A 234 4.40 13.70 19.57
N GLN A 235 5.19 14.18 18.59
CA GLN A 235 4.90 15.43 17.91
C GLN A 235 3.64 15.33 17.06
N LEU A 236 3.46 14.22 16.35
CA LEU A 236 2.26 13.95 15.54
C LEU A 236 1.00 13.94 16.41
N GLY A 237 1.05 13.29 17.57
CA GLY A 237 -0.04 13.32 18.56
C GLY A 237 -0.33 14.74 19.05
N ALA A 238 0.71 15.52 19.40
CA ALA A 238 0.53 16.88 19.88
C ALA A 238 -0.04 17.84 18.83
N GLU A 239 0.32 17.67 17.55
CA GLU A 239 -0.15 18.53 16.46
C GLU A 239 -1.49 18.11 15.86
N CYS A 240 -1.87 16.84 16.00
CA CYS A 240 -3.14 16.31 15.48
C CYS A 240 -4.12 16.05 16.63
N GLU A 241 -3.92 15.02 17.42
CA GLU A 241 -4.91 14.50 18.36
C GLU A 241 -5.15 15.42 19.56
N ASP A 242 -4.10 16.08 20.06
CA ASP A 242 -4.17 17.01 21.22
C ASP A 242 -4.59 18.43 20.80
N ALA A 243 -4.49 18.77 19.52
CA ALA A 243 -4.81 20.10 18.98
C ALA A 243 -6.32 20.34 18.79
N GLY A 244 -7.14 19.29 18.83
CA GLY A 244 -8.60 19.40 18.70
C GLY A 244 -9.28 18.02 18.55
N GLU A 245 -10.55 17.96 18.94
CA GLU A 245 -11.32 16.71 19.02
C GLU A 245 -11.58 15.99 17.67
N ALA A 246 -11.13 16.53 16.55
CA ALA A 246 -11.51 16.05 15.22
C ALA A 246 -10.36 15.57 14.34
N CYS A 247 -9.09 15.71 14.72
CA CYS A 247 -7.96 15.15 13.95
C CYS A 247 -7.65 13.73 14.41
N ASP A 248 -7.57 12.79 13.46
CA ASP A 248 -7.03 11.44 13.69
C ASP A 248 -6.09 11.07 12.53
N VAL A 249 -5.16 10.15 12.77
CA VAL A 249 -4.08 9.83 11.85
C VAL A 249 -3.71 8.34 11.89
N VAL A 250 -3.36 7.81 10.72
CA VAL A 250 -2.78 6.47 10.55
C VAL A 250 -1.39 6.62 9.93
N VAL A 251 -0.45 5.85 10.44
CA VAL A 251 0.93 5.78 9.96
C VAL A 251 1.17 4.40 9.37
N ILE A 252 1.62 4.32 8.11
CA ILE A 252 1.73 3.06 7.36
C ILE A 252 3.18 2.80 6.96
N PRO A 253 3.91 1.94 7.70
CA PRO A 253 5.24 1.49 7.30
C PRO A 253 5.20 0.75 5.95
N HIS A 254 6.20 1.00 5.11
CA HIS A 254 6.30 0.36 3.81
C HIS A 254 7.73 -0.01 3.43
N ASN A 255 7.91 -0.92 2.45
CA ASN A 255 9.20 -1.44 2.03
C ASN A 255 10.07 -1.98 3.16
N SER A 256 9.48 -2.71 4.07
CA SER A 256 10.26 -3.36 5.14
C SER A 256 11.28 -4.36 4.57
N ASN A 257 11.04 -4.90 3.37
CA ASN A 257 11.98 -5.72 2.60
C ASN A 257 13.31 -5.03 2.28
N LEU A 258 13.38 -3.69 2.30
CA LEU A 258 14.58 -2.88 2.06
C LEU A 258 15.13 -2.20 3.32
N SER A 259 14.67 -2.58 4.51
CA SER A 259 15.04 -1.97 5.79
C SER A 259 16.29 -2.56 6.44
N ALA A 260 16.91 -3.58 5.85
CA ALA A 260 17.97 -4.40 6.49
C ALA A 260 17.57 -4.92 7.88
N GLY A 261 16.26 -5.10 8.13
CA GLY A 261 15.68 -5.56 9.40
C GLY A 261 15.67 -4.51 10.52
N LYS A 262 15.83 -3.22 10.20
CA LYS A 262 15.93 -2.13 11.18
C LYS A 262 14.61 -1.36 11.40
N MET A 263 13.65 -1.49 10.49
CA MET A 263 12.38 -0.75 10.57
C MET A 263 11.56 -1.11 11.82
N PHE A 264 11.56 -2.37 12.19
CA PHE A 264 10.75 -2.90 13.29
C PHE A 264 11.66 -3.44 14.39
N ARG A 265 12.14 -2.57 15.25
CA ARG A 265 12.95 -2.99 16.40
C ARG A 265 12.09 -3.62 17.49
N THR A 266 12.62 -4.62 18.16
CA THR A 266 12.04 -5.27 19.34
C THR A 266 12.92 -5.11 20.58
N GLN A 267 14.10 -4.50 20.39
CA GLN A 267 15.08 -4.24 21.44
C GLN A 267 15.64 -2.82 21.29
N GLN A 268 15.92 -2.21 22.42
CA GLN A 268 16.66 -0.97 22.54
C GLN A 268 18.16 -1.19 22.26
N GLU A 269 18.94 -0.13 22.19
CA GLU A 269 20.39 -0.22 21.94
C GLU A 269 21.15 -0.98 23.05
N ASP A 270 20.63 -0.96 24.29
CA ASP A 270 21.19 -1.69 25.44
C ASP A 270 20.80 -3.19 25.48
N GLY A 271 20.06 -3.67 24.46
CA GLY A 271 19.62 -5.06 24.32
C GLY A 271 18.35 -5.42 25.10
N LYS A 272 17.77 -4.46 25.86
CA LYS A 272 16.48 -4.69 26.52
C LYS A 272 15.32 -4.64 25.50
N PRO A 273 14.18 -5.24 25.80
CA PRO A 273 12.96 -5.07 25.03
C PRO A 273 12.62 -3.59 24.83
N ILE A 274 11.93 -3.25 23.75
CA ILE A 274 11.32 -1.91 23.59
C ILE A 274 10.43 -1.61 24.78
N SER A 275 10.22 -0.31 25.08
CA SER A 275 9.35 0.09 26.18
C SER A 275 7.89 -0.26 25.86
N ARG A 276 7.08 -0.38 26.92
CA ARG A 276 5.64 -0.55 26.76
C ARG A 276 5.03 0.65 26.04
N ASP A 277 5.47 1.86 26.37
CA ASP A 277 4.98 3.11 25.76
C ASP A 277 5.31 3.16 24.26
N GLU A 278 6.53 2.73 23.84
CA GLU A 278 6.86 2.59 22.41
C GLU A 278 5.95 1.56 21.70
N ALA A 279 5.69 0.43 22.35
CA ALA A 279 4.81 -0.61 21.79
C ALA A 279 3.35 -0.13 21.67
N GLU A 280 2.84 0.61 22.66
CA GLU A 280 1.50 1.21 22.65
C GLU A 280 1.39 2.32 21.58
N ALA A 281 2.39 3.17 21.44
CA ALA A 281 2.43 4.20 20.40
C ALA A 281 2.43 3.55 18.99
N ARG A 282 3.25 2.53 18.78
CA ARG A 282 3.25 1.78 17.52
C ARG A 282 1.88 1.16 17.23
N LYS A 283 1.30 0.46 18.19
CA LYS A 283 -0.03 -0.15 18.06
C LYS A 283 -1.13 0.87 17.75
N ARG A 284 -1.00 2.11 18.27
CA ARG A 284 -1.95 3.21 18.05
C ARG A 284 -1.85 3.78 16.64
N TYR A 285 -0.64 4.08 16.17
CA TYR A 285 -0.41 4.77 14.91
C TYR A 285 -0.19 3.82 13.72
N GLU A 286 0.60 2.76 13.90
CA GLU A 286 0.95 1.83 12.85
C GLU A 286 -0.06 0.65 12.81
N VAL A 287 -1.32 0.94 12.48
CA VAL A 287 -2.39 -0.09 12.42
C VAL A 287 -2.37 -0.90 11.14
N LEU A 288 -1.74 -0.40 10.08
CA LEU A 288 -1.58 -1.03 8.78
C LEU A 288 -0.10 -1.15 8.42
N VAL A 289 0.22 -2.08 7.53
CA VAL A 289 1.53 -2.21 6.88
C VAL A 289 1.32 -2.50 5.40
N GLU A 290 2.18 -1.93 4.57
CA GLU A 290 2.18 -2.20 3.13
C GLU A 290 2.89 -3.53 2.84
N MET A 291 2.17 -4.46 2.22
CA MET A 291 2.65 -5.80 1.88
C MET A 291 3.43 -5.83 0.58
N ILE A 292 3.02 -5.00 -0.38
CA ILE A 292 3.56 -4.96 -1.74
C ILE A 292 3.47 -3.56 -2.32
N GLN A 293 4.50 -3.20 -3.08
CA GLN A 293 4.54 -2.06 -3.99
C GLN A 293 5.56 -2.38 -5.10
N HIS A 294 5.82 -1.46 -6.04
CA HIS A 294 6.66 -1.76 -7.21
C HIS A 294 8.09 -2.22 -6.86
N LYS A 295 8.63 -1.88 -5.70
CA LYS A 295 9.94 -2.31 -5.19
C LYS A 295 9.86 -3.63 -4.41
N GLY A 296 8.91 -4.51 -4.76
CA GLY A 296 8.80 -5.88 -4.26
C GLY A 296 7.83 -6.05 -3.09
N GLU A 297 7.84 -7.26 -2.56
CA GLU A 297 6.87 -7.77 -1.59
C GLU A 297 7.54 -8.07 -0.25
N SER A 298 6.83 -7.86 0.84
CA SER A 298 7.30 -7.94 2.23
C SER A 298 6.62 -9.02 3.08
N GLU A 299 5.85 -9.96 2.53
CA GLU A 299 5.14 -10.99 3.31
C GLU A 299 6.10 -11.91 4.07
N CYS A 300 6.91 -12.67 3.34
CA CYS A 300 7.82 -13.69 3.88
C CYS A 300 9.06 -13.87 2.98
N PHE A 301 10.08 -14.59 3.46
CA PHE A 301 11.27 -14.90 2.67
C PHE A 301 11.69 -16.36 2.86
N PRO A 302 12.06 -17.10 1.79
CA PRO A 302 12.46 -18.50 1.90
C PRO A 302 13.64 -18.68 2.86
N GLY A 303 13.54 -19.66 3.77
CA GLY A 303 14.63 -20.04 4.68
C GLY A 303 14.82 -19.13 5.90
N LEU A 304 14.04 -18.05 6.07
CA LEU A 304 14.07 -17.22 7.28
C LEU A 304 13.00 -17.63 8.32
N GLY A 305 12.91 -18.92 8.60
CA GLY A 305 11.90 -19.47 9.49
C GLY A 305 10.53 -19.66 8.83
N ASN A 306 10.51 -19.62 7.48
CA ASN A 306 9.34 -19.86 6.66
C ASN A 306 9.59 -21.09 5.77
N SER A 307 8.62 -22.01 5.73
CA SER A 307 8.65 -23.23 4.90
C SER A 307 7.78 -23.14 3.66
N ASP A 308 7.23 -21.96 3.39
CA ASP A 308 6.30 -21.67 2.31
C ASP A 308 7.05 -21.44 0.98
N GLU A 309 6.78 -22.26 -0.02
CA GLU A 309 7.39 -22.15 -1.35
C GLU A 309 7.02 -20.85 -2.07
N LEU A 310 5.88 -20.23 -1.72
CA LEU A 310 5.43 -18.98 -2.31
C LEU A 310 6.11 -17.74 -1.71
N CYS A 311 6.96 -17.88 -0.71
CA CYS A 311 7.79 -16.78 -0.18
C CYS A 311 8.83 -16.25 -1.17
N ALA A 312 9.01 -16.90 -2.33
CA ALA A 312 9.88 -16.39 -3.40
C ALA A 312 9.22 -15.32 -4.29
N PHE A 313 7.94 -15.00 -4.06
CA PHE A 313 7.19 -14.02 -4.85
C PHE A 313 7.80 -12.62 -4.72
N GLU A 314 8.02 -11.97 -5.85
CA GLU A 314 8.47 -10.56 -5.98
C GLU A 314 9.60 -10.13 -5.03
N LYS A 315 10.60 -11.00 -4.86
CA LYS A 315 11.77 -10.71 -4.02
C LYS A 315 12.85 -9.97 -4.80
N LEU A 316 13.32 -8.88 -4.22
CA LEU A 316 14.53 -8.20 -4.68
C LEU A 316 15.78 -8.92 -4.18
N SER A 317 16.86 -8.80 -4.94
CA SER A 317 18.16 -9.46 -4.65
C SER A 317 18.93 -8.83 -3.48
N THR A 318 18.42 -7.72 -2.91
CA THR A 318 19.11 -6.96 -1.86
C THR A 318 18.18 -6.62 -0.71
N ASN A 319 18.75 -6.38 0.47
CA ASN A 319 18.05 -6.05 1.70
C ASN A 319 17.98 -4.54 2.01
N SER A 320 18.53 -3.71 1.11
CA SER A 320 18.56 -2.26 1.25
C SER A 320 18.82 -1.61 -0.11
N PHE A 321 18.52 -0.31 -0.25
CA PHE A 321 18.85 0.44 -1.45
C PHE A 321 20.38 0.51 -1.70
N THR A 322 21.20 0.67 -0.67
CA THR A 322 22.66 0.71 -0.82
C THR A 322 23.25 -0.63 -1.23
N GLY A 323 22.66 -1.75 -0.84
CA GLY A 323 23.08 -3.08 -1.25
C GLY A 323 23.03 -3.29 -2.76
N ARG A 324 22.11 -2.59 -3.43
CA ARG A 324 21.97 -2.67 -4.90
C ARG A 324 22.89 -1.73 -5.65
N TYR A 325 23.15 -0.53 -5.12
CA TYR A 325 23.83 0.53 -5.84
C TYR A 325 25.25 0.82 -5.35
N PHE A 326 25.55 0.45 -4.11
CA PHE A 326 26.82 0.74 -3.48
C PHE A 326 27.28 -0.52 -2.74
N TRP A 327 28.23 -1.25 -3.22
CA TRP A 327 28.88 -2.44 -2.64
C TRP A 327 28.71 -2.58 -1.10
N ALA A 328 27.48 -2.77 -0.64
CA ALA A 328 27.23 -2.99 0.78
C ALA A 328 27.76 -4.37 1.19
N SER A 329 28.42 -4.45 2.33
CA SER A 329 29.03 -5.68 2.83
C SER A 329 27.99 -6.69 3.35
N ASP A 330 26.77 -6.27 3.67
CA ASP A 330 25.68 -7.13 4.17
C ASP A 330 24.44 -6.92 3.30
N THR A 331 24.17 -7.84 2.38
CA THR A 331 23.01 -7.84 1.50
C THR A 331 22.03 -8.97 1.85
N GLN A 332 22.32 -9.76 2.90
CA GLN A 332 21.49 -10.91 3.24
C GLN A 332 20.18 -10.46 3.91
N PRO A 333 19.03 -10.97 3.44
CA PRO A 333 17.74 -10.71 4.06
C PRO A 333 17.70 -11.14 5.53
N LYS A 334 16.92 -10.44 6.34
CA LYS A 334 16.74 -10.69 7.78
C LYS A 334 15.27 -10.91 8.10
N GLY A 335 14.96 -11.72 9.09
CA GLY A 335 13.58 -12.06 9.46
C GLY A 335 12.67 -10.84 9.65
N ARG A 336 13.16 -9.79 10.34
CA ARG A 336 12.40 -8.56 10.62
C ARG A 336 12.15 -7.63 9.41
N GLN A 337 12.55 -8.04 8.22
CA GLN A 337 12.15 -7.39 6.98
C GLN A 337 10.79 -7.88 6.49
N PHE A 338 10.30 -9.00 7.04
CA PHE A 338 9.13 -9.68 6.51
C PHE A 338 7.99 -9.73 7.54
N VAL A 339 6.82 -9.31 7.09
CA VAL A 339 5.66 -9.06 7.94
C VAL A 339 5.21 -10.31 8.68
N ARG A 340 5.20 -11.48 8.03
CA ARG A 340 4.81 -12.75 8.69
C ARG A 340 5.68 -13.07 9.91
N ASN A 341 6.98 -12.77 9.84
CA ASN A 341 7.89 -12.92 10.97
C ASN A 341 7.59 -11.88 12.06
N LEU A 342 7.25 -10.65 11.67
CA LEU A 342 6.89 -9.59 12.61
C LEU A 342 5.62 -9.89 13.37
N LEU A 343 4.58 -10.46 12.72
CA LEU A 343 3.36 -10.88 13.43
C LEU A 343 3.70 -11.89 14.53
N ARG A 344 4.58 -12.87 14.25
CA ARG A 344 5.05 -13.84 15.25
C ARG A 344 5.86 -13.18 16.37
N GLU A 345 6.80 -12.30 16.02
CA GLU A 345 7.58 -11.52 17.00
C GLU A 345 6.69 -10.64 17.88
N GLY A 346 5.62 -10.05 17.30
CA GLY A 346 4.65 -9.23 18.05
C GLY A 346 3.94 -10.02 19.16
N MET A 347 3.51 -11.25 18.88
CA MET A 347 2.94 -12.14 19.90
C MET A 347 3.96 -12.50 20.98
N ALA A 348 5.24 -12.69 20.60
CA ALA A 348 6.30 -12.95 21.56
C ALA A 348 6.62 -11.71 22.43
N GLN A 349 6.58 -10.51 21.85
CA GLN A 349 6.72 -9.25 22.60
C GLN A 349 5.57 -9.07 23.59
N GLU A 350 4.34 -9.39 23.21
CA GLU A 350 3.18 -9.29 24.10
C GLU A 350 3.35 -10.07 25.40
N LYS A 351 3.94 -11.26 25.32
CA LYS A 351 4.27 -12.06 26.53
C LYS A 351 5.29 -11.37 27.43
N GLN A 352 6.18 -10.52 26.87
CA GLN A 352 7.27 -9.87 27.62
C GLN A 352 6.87 -8.51 28.19
N ILE A 353 6.15 -7.70 27.40
CA ILE A 353 5.85 -6.29 27.73
C ILE A 353 4.34 -6.01 27.83
N GLY A 354 3.49 -7.03 27.61
CA GLY A 354 2.03 -6.93 27.74
C GLY A 354 1.33 -6.21 26.59
N VAL A 355 2.02 -5.94 25.48
CA VAL A 355 1.49 -5.28 24.29
C VAL A 355 2.09 -5.92 23.05
N ASN A 356 1.25 -6.25 22.06
CA ASN A 356 1.71 -6.63 20.73
C ASN A 356 1.90 -5.38 19.86
N PRO A 357 3.15 -5.00 19.53
CA PRO A 357 3.42 -3.80 18.72
C PRO A 357 3.18 -4.00 17.21
N PHE A 358 2.91 -5.22 16.75
CA PHE A 358 2.83 -5.59 15.34
C PHE A 358 1.48 -6.24 14.97
N GLN A 359 0.40 -5.74 15.57
CA GLN A 359 -0.97 -6.13 15.19
C GLN A 359 -1.42 -5.39 13.92
N PHE A 360 -0.71 -5.60 12.82
CA PHE A 360 -0.97 -4.94 11.55
C PHE A 360 -2.18 -5.50 10.81
N GLY A 361 -2.92 -4.61 10.11
CA GLY A 361 -3.67 -4.94 8.92
C GLY A 361 -2.81 -4.76 7.66
N PHE A 362 -3.26 -5.26 6.51
CA PHE A 362 -2.49 -5.32 5.28
C PHE A 362 -3.08 -4.45 4.19
N ILE A 363 -2.23 -3.71 3.47
CA ILE A 363 -2.57 -3.02 2.23
C ILE A 363 -1.47 -3.26 1.19
N GLY A 364 -1.79 -3.01 -0.08
CA GLY A 364 -0.83 -2.83 -1.16
C GLY A 364 -0.93 -1.42 -1.70
N SER A 365 0.10 -0.96 -2.40
CA SER A 365 0.15 0.36 -3.03
C SER A 365 1.05 0.33 -4.26
N THR A 366 1.12 1.42 -5.03
CA THR A 366 2.03 1.50 -6.18
C THR A 366 3.40 2.04 -5.82
N ASP A 367 3.49 3.03 -4.95
CA ASP A 367 4.68 3.87 -4.74
C ASP A 367 5.12 4.51 -6.07
N THR A 368 4.13 4.93 -6.86
CA THR A 368 4.39 5.55 -8.17
C THR A 368 5.09 6.90 -8.03
N HIS A 369 6.09 7.14 -8.87
CA HIS A 369 6.78 8.43 -8.98
C HIS A 369 6.39 9.18 -10.27
N LEU A 370 5.25 8.81 -10.88
CA LEU A 370 4.71 9.42 -12.09
C LEU A 370 3.43 10.22 -11.84
N GLY A 371 2.89 10.19 -10.60
CA GLY A 371 1.55 10.72 -10.31
C GLY A 371 0.45 9.84 -10.91
N THR A 372 0.65 8.52 -10.97
CA THR A 372 -0.27 7.55 -11.59
C THR A 372 -0.78 6.52 -10.59
N PRO A 373 -1.59 6.94 -9.56
CA PRO A 373 -2.11 6.03 -8.56
C PRO A 373 -2.88 4.86 -9.17
N GLY A 374 -2.66 3.65 -8.65
CA GLY A 374 -3.38 2.45 -9.04
C GLY A 374 -3.05 1.91 -10.44
N LEU A 375 -1.95 2.35 -11.06
CA LEU A 375 -1.49 1.81 -12.34
C LEU A 375 -0.75 0.49 -12.12
N VAL A 376 -1.51 -0.59 -11.91
CA VAL A 376 -1.01 -1.91 -11.46
C VAL A 376 -1.20 -3.03 -12.48
N ALA A 377 -1.65 -2.72 -13.70
CA ALA A 377 -1.94 -3.75 -14.69
C ALA A 377 -0.66 -4.29 -15.35
N GLU A 378 -0.51 -5.61 -15.39
CA GLU A 378 0.55 -6.33 -16.09
C GLU A 378 0.34 -6.30 -17.62
N THR A 379 0.54 -5.11 -18.22
CA THR A 379 0.38 -4.88 -19.66
C THR A 379 1.69 -4.53 -20.35
N ALA A 380 1.79 -4.75 -21.66
CA ALA A 380 2.96 -4.34 -22.44
C ALA A 380 3.16 -2.82 -22.47
N ASP A 381 2.07 -2.06 -22.26
CA ASP A 381 2.08 -0.60 -22.27
C ASP A 381 2.43 0.01 -20.89
N PHE A 382 2.76 -0.83 -19.89
CA PHE A 382 3.12 -0.35 -18.57
C PHE A 382 4.34 0.59 -18.64
N PRO A 383 4.21 1.87 -18.25
CA PRO A 383 5.26 2.88 -18.44
C PRO A 383 6.38 2.83 -17.38
N GLY A 384 6.30 1.92 -16.41
CA GLY A 384 7.09 1.95 -15.17
C GLY A 384 6.52 2.92 -14.15
N HIS A 385 7.18 3.05 -13.01
CA HIS A 385 6.79 3.99 -11.95
C HIS A 385 7.78 5.14 -11.72
N GLY A 386 8.91 5.14 -12.39
CA GLY A 386 9.92 6.20 -12.27
C GLY A 386 10.29 6.88 -13.58
N GLY A 387 10.22 6.17 -14.68
CA GLY A 387 10.29 6.73 -16.05
C GLY A 387 11.56 7.49 -16.44
N ALA A 388 12.53 7.64 -15.56
CA ALA A 388 13.70 8.47 -15.81
C ALA A 388 14.65 7.87 -16.86
N GLY A 389 15.04 8.70 -17.80
CA GLY A 389 16.08 8.37 -18.77
C GLY A 389 15.66 7.43 -19.87
N LYS A 390 14.34 7.30 -20.14
CA LYS A 390 13.85 6.49 -21.23
C LYS A 390 13.57 7.28 -22.48
N PRO A 391 13.96 6.73 -23.63
CA PRO A 391 13.41 7.23 -24.88
C PRO A 391 11.89 6.96 -24.90
N ALA A 392 11.14 7.82 -25.58
CA ALA A 392 9.80 7.49 -26.01
C ALA A 392 9.91 6.33 -26.99
N GLY A 393 9.40 5.16 -26.63
CA GLY A 393 9.47 3.96 -27.46
C GLY A 393 9.19 2.71 -26.65
N ASP A 394 9.24 1.57 -27.31
CA ASP A 394 8.82 0.28 -26.79
C ASP A 394 9.93 -0.45 -25.98
N ALA A 395 11.06 0.20 -25.74
CA ALA A 395 12.17 -0.39 -24.98
C ALA A 395 11.80 -0.59 -23.51
N LEU A 396 12.34 -1.66 -22.90
CA LEU A 396 12.18 -1.93 -21.49
C LEU A 396 12.69 -0.76 -20.64
N PRO A 397 11.98 -0.45 -19.58
CA PRO A 397 12.44 0.52 -18.59
C PRO A 397 13.83 0.17 -18.04
N THR A 398 14.76 1.12 -18.13
CA THR A 398 16.10 1.01 -17.54
C THR A 398 16.38 2.19 -16.61
N GLY A 399 16.81 1.92 -15.39
CA GLY A 399 17.17 2.94 -14.41
C GLY A 399 16.40 2.81 -13.11
N LEU A 400 16.79 3.56 -12.11
CA LEU A 400 16.09 3.73 -10.85
C LEU A 400 14.78 4.50 -11.09
N PRO A 401 13.65 4.05 -10.59
CA PRO A 401 13.36 2.78 -9.89
C PRO A 401 12.78 1.67 -10.81
N ASP A 402 12.85 1.80 -12.14
CA ASP A 402 12.18 0.88 -13.07
C ASP A 402 13.13 -0.19 -13.60
N PHE A 403 13.42 -1.20 -12.81
CA PHE A 403 14.13 -2.40 -13.24
C PHE A 403 13.14 -3.46 -13.74
N VAL A 404 13.63 -4.35 -14.61
CA VAL A 404 12.83 -5.45 -15.17
C VAL A 404 12.25 -6.40 -14.12
N GLU A 405 12.87 -6.48 -12.95
CA GLU A 405 12.39 -7.25 -11.81
C GLU A 405 11.35 -6.53 -10.93
N PHE A 406 11.09 -5.23 -11.15
CA PHE A 406 10.03 -4.52 -10.44
C PHE A 406 8.68 -4.90 -11.03
N ASN A 407 7.66 -4.96 -10.18
CA ASN A 407 6.27 -5.18 -10.57
C ASN A 407 5.51 -3.84 -10.64
N PRO A 408 4.29 -3.79 -11.19
CA PRO A 408 3.50 -2.57 -11.22
C PRO A 408 3.04 -2.06 -9.85
N GLY A 409 3.15 -2.88 -8.80
CA GLY A 409 2.70 -2.54 -7.46
C GLY A 409 1.42 -3.27 -7.06
N GLY A 410 0.74 -2.74 -6.05
CA GLY A 410 -0.47 -3.31 -5.48
C GLY A 410 -1.55 -2.28 -5.21
N LEU A 411 -2.67 -2.73 -4.68
CA LEU A 411 -3.80 -1.91 -4.27
C LEU A 411 -4.12 -2.13 -2.79
N ALA A 412 -4.53 -1.06 -2.13
CA ALA A 412 -5.24 -1.10 -0.87
C ALA A 412 -6.72 -1.38 -1.10
N VAL A 413 -7.29 -2.31 -0.35
CA VAL A 413 -8.74 -2.55 -0.38
C VAL A 413 -9.30 -2.41 1.03
N LEU A 414 -10.33 -1.60 1.18
CA LEU A 414 -10.96 -1.28 2.46
C LEU A 414 -12.42 -1.73 2.45
N TRP A 415 -12.84 -2.47 3.48
CA TRP A 415 -14.23 -2.83 3.68
C TRP A 415 -14.93 -1.75 4.50
N ALA A 416 -15.78 -0.96 3.86
CA ALA A 416 -16.49 0.15 4.48
C ALA A 416 -17.97 0.17 4.10
N GLU A 417 -18.75 0.84 4.90
CA GLU A 417 -20.19 0.96 4.72
C GLU A 417 -20.54 1.86 3.53
N GLU A 418 -19.69 2.83 3.22
CA GLU A 418 -19.83 3.79 2.12
C GLU A 418 -18.45 4.33 1.70
N ASN A 419 -18.33 4.89 0.48
CA ASN A 419 -17.12 5.53 0.00
C ASN A 419 -17.00 6.96 0.54
N SER A 420 -16.83 7.10 1.84
CA SER A 420 -16.56 8.38 2.49
C SER A 420 -15.25 8.32 3.26
N ARG A 421 -14.61 9.48 3.44
CA ARG A 421 -13.32 9.57 4.15
C ARG A 421 -13.44 8.95 5.55
N ARG A 422 -14.50 9.30 6.28
CA ARG A 422 -14.76 8.76 7.62
C ARG A 422 -14.94 7.23 7.64
N ALA A 423 -15.75 6.68 6.72
CA ALA A 423 -16.03 5.25 6.70
C ALA A 423 -14.77 4.44 6.30
N LEU A 424 -14.02 4.91 5.29
CA LEU A 424 -12.77 4.31 4.87
C LEU A 424 -11.68 4.43 5.94
N PHE A 425 -11.55 5.58 6.59
CA PHE A 425 -10.58 5.75 7.68
C PHE A 425 -10.92 4.84 8.87
N ALA A 426 -12.19 4.72 9.24
CA ALA A 426 -12.64 3.77 10.25
C ALA A 426 -12.31 2.32 9.86
N ALA A 427 -12.40 1.95 8.58
CA ALA A 427 -11.98 0.63 8.09
C ALA A 427 -10.46 0.42 8.29
N MET A 428 -9.62 1.42 8.01
CA MET A 428 -8.17 1.37 8.29
C MET A 428 -7.90 1.14 9.79
N LYS A 429 -8.56 1.90 10.67
CA LYS A 429 -8.40 1.77 12.14
C LYS A 429 -8.85 0.40 12.65
N ARG A 430 -9.91 -0.18 12.07
CA ARG A 430 -10.37 -1.55 12.36
C ARG A 430 -9.48 -2.62 11.73
N ARG A 431 -8.57 -2.24 10.81
CA ARG A 431 -7.78 -3.17 9.99
C ARG A 431 -8.64 -4.08 9.10
N GLU A 432 -9.86 -3.66 8.80
CA GLU A 432 -10.73 -4.37 7.86
C GLU A 432 -10.36 -4.01 6.44
N ALA A 433 -9.15 -4.42 6.09
CA ALA A 433 -8.43 -4.11 4.88
C ALA A 433 -7.71 -5.34 4.36
N TYR A 434 -7.39 -5.34 3.08
CA TYR A 434 -6.52 -6.35 2.49
C TYR A 434 -5.69 -5.76 1.35
N ALA A 435 -4.57 -6.44 1.05
CA ALA A 435 -3.69 -6.10 -0.06
C ALA A 435 -4.03 -6.94 -1.29
N THR A 436 -3.90 -6.37 -2.49
CA THR A 436 -3.76 -7.14 -3.73
C THR A 436 -2.46 -6.76 -4.42
N SER A 437 -1.91 -7.66 -5.22
CA SER A 437 -0.73 -7.39 -6.06
C SER A 437 -1.07 -6.76 -7.41
N GLY A 438 -2.30 -6.25 -7.57
CA GLY A 438 -2.78 -5.55 -8.77
C GLY A 438 -4.24 -5.86 -9.12
N PRO A 439 -4.63 -7.12 -9.32
CA PRO A 439 -6.00 -7.48 -9.63
C PRO A 439 -6.99 -7.06 -8.53
N ARG A 440 -8.19 -6.64 -8.95
CA ARG A 440 -9.28 -6.28 -8.03
C ARG A 440 -10.08 -7.51 -7.60
N MET A 441 -9.39 -8.51 -7.05
CA MET A 441 -10.04 -9.65 -6.41
C MET A 441 -10.85 -9.17 -5.21
N VAL A 442 -12.06 -9.72 -5.01
CA VAL A 442 -12.89 -9.42 -3.83
C VAL A 442 -12.74 -10.56 -2.84
N VAL A 443 -12.21 -10.27 -1.65
CA VAL A 443 -11.91 -11.28 -0.64
C VAL A 443 -12.62 -10.95 0.66
N ARG A 444 -13.44 -11.87 1.18
CA ARG A 444 -13.99 -11.81 2.54
C ARG A 444 -13.40 -12.91 3.39
N PHE A 445 -13.06 -12.58 4.63
CA PHE A 445 -12.50 -13.53 5.58
C PHE A 445 -13.05 -13.28 6.97
N PHE A 446 -13.69 -14.28 7.54
CA PHE A 446 -14.30 -14.25 8.88
C PHE A 446 -13.76 -15.42 9.72
N GLY A 447 -13.63 -15.21 11.03
CA GLY A 447 -13.27 -16.25 11.99
C GLY A 447 -14.24 -16.28 13.17
N GLY A 448 -14.60 -17.45 13.67
CA GLY A 448 -15.47 -17.60 14.83
C GLY A 448 -15.87 -19.04 15.11
N GLU A 449 -16.15 -19.38 16.37
CA GLU A 449 -16.64 -20.71 16.74
C GLU A 449 -18.06 -20.99 16.19
N GLY A 450 -18.90 -19.94 16.09
CA GLY A 450 -20.28 -20.01 15.64
C GLY A 450 -20.47 -20.14 14.13
N LEU A 451 -19.44 -19.96 13.30
CA LEU A 451 -19.57 -19.99 11.86
C LEU A 451 -20.07 -21.35 11.35
N PRO A 452 -21.18 -21.38 10.56
CA PRO A 452 -21.77 -22.62 10.11
C PRO A 452 -20.95 -23.29 8.99
N LEU A 453 -20.90 -24.62 8.97
CA LEU A 453 -20.19 -25.39 7.94
C LEU A 453 -20.79 -25.20 6.54
N ASP A 454 -22.05 -24.83 6.43
CA ASP A 454 -22.74 -24.55 5.16
C ASP A 454 -22.64 -23.09 4.72
N TYR A 455 -21.78 -22.27 5.35
CA TYR A 455 -21.60 -20.85 5.10
C TYR A 455 -21.57 -20.50 3.59
N CYS A 456 -20.82 -21.25 2.80
CA CYS A 456 -20.67 -21.01 1.37
C CYS A 456 -21.96 -21.20 0.54
N ASN A 457 -22.94 -21.89 1.09
CA ASN A 457 -24.22 -22.16 0.42
C ASN A 457 -25.37 -21.26 0.94
N ARG A 458 -25.07 -20.34 1.85
CA ARG A 458 -26.07 -19.49 2.49
C ARG A 458 -26.29 -18.21 1.68
N PRO A 459 -27.54 -17.81 1.45
CA PRO A 459 -27.84 -16.52 0.80
C PRO A 459 -27.49 -15.31 1.70
N ASP A 460 -27.43 -15.52 3.02
CA ASP A 460 -27.12 -14.53 4.05
C ASP A 460 -25.69 -14.70 4.62
N ALA A 461 -24.77 -15.32 3.85
CA ALA A 461 -23.43 -15.66 4.30
C ALA A 461 -22.66 -14.47 4.91
N VAL A 462 -22.69 -13.31 4.27
CA VAL A 462 -21.99 -12.11 4.76
C VAL A 462 -22.58 -11.62 6.08
N ALA A 463 -23.91 -11.54 6.18
CA ALA A 463 -24.59 -11.15 7.42
C ALA A 463 -24.28 -12.15 8.55
N THR A 464 -24.26 -13.46 8.24
CA THR A 464 -23.87 -14.51 9.18
C THR A 464 -22.41 -14.34 9.61
N GLY A 465 -21.50 -14.01 8.68
CA GLY A 465 -20.09 -13.77 9.00
C GLY A 465 -19.89 -12.65 10.02
N TYR A 466 -20.63 -11.53 9.90
CA TYR A 466 -20.59 -10.44 10.88
C TYR A 466 -21.31 -10.75 12.20
N ALA A 467 -22.37 -11.57 12.16
CA ALA A 467 -23.17 -11.90 13.34
C ALA A 467 -22.51 -12.98 14.24
N GLU A 468 -21.90 -14.01 13.62
CA GLU A 468 -21.38 -15.20 14.28
C GLU A 468 -19.85 -15.26 14.33
N GLY A 469 -19.17 -14.28 13.73
CA GLY A 469 -17.72 -14.21 13.65
C GLY A 469 -17.18 -12.80 13.73
N VAL A 470 -15.85 -12.70 13.59
CA VAL A 470 -15.13 -11.43 13.43
C VAL A 470 -14.56 -11.34 12.03
N PRO A 471 -14.59 -10.17 11.38
CA PRO A 471 -13.97 -9.98 10.08
C PRO A 471 -12.45 -9.93 10.18
N MET A 472 -11.77 -9.97 9.03
CA MET A 472 -10.33 -9.70 8.93
C MET A 472 -9.94 -8.43 9.71
N GLY A 473 -8.76 -8.43 10.32
CA GLY A 473 -8.30 -7.36 11.22
C GLY A 473 -8.81 -7.46 12.66
N GLY A 474 -9.84 -8.28 12.91
CA GLY A 474 -10.46 -8.46 14.22
C GLY A 474 -9.69 -9.41 15.15
N THR A 475 -10.19 -9.54 16.38
CA THR A 475 -9.68 -10.48 17.38
C THR A 475 -10.81 -11.41 17.80
N LEU A 476 -10.56 -12.71 17.75
CA LEU A 476 -11.48 -13.73 18.25
C LEU A 476 -11.68 -13.54 19.76
N PRO A 477 -12.88 -13.78 20.29
CA PRO A 477 -13.10 -13.85 21.72
C PRO A 477 -12.15 -14.86 22.36
N ALA A 478 -11.66 -14.56 23.57
CA ALA A 478 -10.91 -15.52 24.35
C ALA A 478 -11.80 -16.72 24.66
N SER A 479 -11.22 -17.90 24.51
CA SER A 479 -11.92 -19.17 24.64
C SER A 479 -11.40 -19.93 25.85
N GLY A 480 -12.29 -20.61 26.58
CA GLY A 480 -11.92 -21.44 27.71
C GLY A 480 -11.27 -22.78 27.28
N PRO A 481 -10.75 -23.55 28.21
CA PRO A 481 -10.05 -24.82 27.92
C PRO A 481 -10.93 -25.88 27.23
N ASP A 482 -12.26 -25.77 27.35
CA ASP A 482 -13.22 -26.70 26.74
C ASP A 482 -13.84 -26.15 25.42
N SER A 483 -13.27 -25.07 24.84
CA SER A 483 -13.76 -24.45 23.60
C SER A 483 -13.54 -25.33 22.39
N THR A 484 -14.40 -25.18 21.40
CA THR A 484 -14.22 -25.82 20.09
C THR A 484 -13.24 -25.01 19.23
N PRO A 485 -12.52 -25.67 18.30
CA PRO A 485 -11.67 -24.96 17.36
C PRO A 485 -12.43 -23.88 16.61
N PRO A 486 -11.84 -22.69 16.37
CA PRO A 486 -12.45 -21.67 15.56
C PRO A 486 -12.54 -22.12 14.10
N ARG A 487 -13.64 -21.76 13.44
CA ARG A 487 -13.82 -21.90 12.01
C ARG A 487 -13.49 -20.60 11.31
N PHE A 488 -12.98 -20.74 10.11
CA PHE A 488 -12.68 -19.60 9.25
C PHE A 488 -13.43 -19.76 7.93
N ALA A 489 -14.28 -18.79 7.63
CA ALA A 489 -15.01 -18.73 6.37
C ALA A 489 -14.31 -17.75 5.43
N ILE A 490 -13.98 -18.20 4.25
CA ILE A 490 -13.36 -17.38 3.22
C ILE A 490 -14.14 -17.48 1.92
N SER A 491 -14.39 -16.33 1.28
CA SER A 491 -14.93 -16.25 -0.08
C SER A 491 -14.09 -15.31 -0.93
N VAL A 492 -13.83 -15.72 -2.17
CA VAL A 492 -13.00 -14.99 -3.13
C VAL A 492 -13.73 -14.94 -4.46
N LEU A 493 -13.79 -13.75 -5.05
CA LEU A 493 -14.19 -13.54 -6.44
C LEU A 493 -12.96 -13.06 -7.23
N ALA A 494 -12.73 -13.65 -8.38
CA ALA A 494 -11.71 -13.21 -9.31
C ALA A 494 -11.99 -11.78 -9.81
N ASP A 495 -10.95 -11.07 -10.21
CA ASP A 495 -11.13 -9.81 -10.93
C ASP A 495 -11.79 -10.08 -12.29
N PRO A 496 -12.94 -9.45 -12.59
CA PRO A 496 -13.58 -9.61 -13.91
C PRO A 496 -12.78 -8.98 -15.05
N GLY A 497 -11.77 -8.16 -14.74
CA GLY A 497 -11.00 -7.40 -15.72
C GLY A 497 -11.76 -6.21 -16.29
N THR A 498 -11.38 -5.79 -17.48
CA THR A 498 -11.97 -4.69 -18.23
C THR A 498 -12.40 -5.16 -19.64
N ALA A 499 -13.09 -4.31 -20.38
CA ALA A 499 -13.46 -4.61 -21.77
C ALA A 499 -12.25 -4.86 -22.69
N GLY A 500 -11.08 -4.26 -22.36
CA GLY A 500 -9.83 -4.42 -23.13
C GLY A 500 -8.89 -5.49 -22.59
N GLN A 501 -9.10 -5.96 -21.36
CA GLN A 501 -8.24 -6.93 -20.69
C GLN A 501 -9.07 -7.78 -19.73
N SER A 502 -9.35 -9.01 -20.11
CA SER A 502 -10.05 -9.97 -19.24
C SER A 502 -9.22 -10.26 -17.99
N GLY A 503 -9.89 -10.36 -16.85
CA GLY A 503 -9.26 -10.83 -15.62
C GLY A 503 -8.82 -12.28 -15.71
N ASN A 504 -7.98 -12.69 -14.77
CA ASN A 504 -7.50 -14.06 -14.66
C ASN A 504 -8.43 -14.88 -13.76
N THR A 505 -8.23 -16.20 -13.73
CA THR A 505 -8.98 -17.14 -12.89
C THR A 505 -8.21 -17.45 -11.61
N LEU A 506 -8.95 -17.89 -10.59
CA LEU A 506 -8.36 -18.30 -9.31
C LEU A 506 -7.76 -19.71 -9.40
N ASP A 507 -6.58 -19.87 -8.80
CA ASP A 507 -5.91 -21.15 -8.59
C ASP A 507 -6.37 -21.78 -7.28
N ARG A 508 -6.10 -21.12 -6.16
CA ARG A 508 -6.39 -21.64 -4.82
C ARG A 508 -6.47 -20.54 -3.76
N VAL A 509 -6.97 -20.94 -2.60
CA VAL A 509 -6.98 -20.14 -1.39
C VAL A 509 -6.24 -20.89 -0.29
N GLN A 510 -5.39 -20.14 0.42
CA GLN A 510 -4.62 -20.64 1.54
C GLN A 510 -4.98 -19.88 2.81
N ILE A 511 -4.93 -20.56 3.97
CA ILE A 511 -4.90 -19.92 5.28
C ILE A 511 -3.50 -20.12 5.86
N ILE A 512 -2.91 -19.03 6.29
CA ILE A 512 -1.63 -18.97 6.98
C ILE A 512 -1.89 -18.79 8.48
N LYS A 513 -1.48 -19.76 9.28
CA LYS A 513 -1.52 -19.70 10.73
C LYS A 513 -0.13 -19.44 11.28
N GLY A 514 0.00 -18.50 12.20
CA GLY A 514 1.17 -18.36 13.06
C GLY A 514 0.73 -18.46 14.53
N TRP A 515 1.52 -19.11 15.37
CA TRP A 515 1.18 -19.28 16.79
C TRP A 515 2.41 -19.28 17.69
N THR A 516 2.19 -19.06 18.99
CA THR A 516 3.25 -19.12 19.99
C THR A 516 3.28 -20.47 20.67
N THR A 517 4.48 -20.98 20.91
CA THR A 517 4.73 -22.08 21.84
C THR A 517 5.32 -21.53 23.15
N GLN A 518 5.75 -22.39 24.07
CA GLN A 518 6.39 -21.94 25.31
C GLN A 518 7.66 -21.12 25.04
N ASP A 519 8.51 -21.58 24.10
CA ASP A 519 9.85 -21.04 23.88
C ASP A 519 10.06 -20.44 22.48
N SER A 520 9.08 -20.56 21.57
CA SER A 520 9.23 -20.16 20.17
C SER A 520 7.91 -19.76 19.52
N THR A 521 8.00 -19.38 18.26
CA THR A 521 6.84 -19.16 17.39
C THR A 521 6.91 -20.09 16.19
N GLN A 522 5.77 -20.54 15.70
CA GLN A 522 5.63 -21.46 14.59
C GLN A 522 4.71 -20.87 13.52
N GLU A 523 4.76 -21.44 12.31
CA GLU A 523 3.81 -21.14 11.24
C GLU A 523 3.44 -22.39 10.46
N LYS A 524 2.28 -22.35 9.80
CA LYS A 524 1.84 -23.37 8.87
C LYS A 524 0.91 -22.77 7.82
N VAL A 525 1.02 -23.26 6.59
CA VAL A 525 0.18 -22.90 5.46
C VAL A 525 -0.74 -24.07 5.16
N TYR A 526 -2.05 -23.78 4.95
CA TYR A 526 -3.07 -24.76 4.62
C TYR A 526 -3.76 -24.36 3.32
N ASP A 527 -3.76 -25.24 2.32
CA ASP A 527 -4.63 -25.10 1.16
C ASP A 527 -6.06 -25.45 1.57
N VAL A 528 -6.98 -24.48 1.51
CA VAL A 528 -8.36 -24.64 2.00
C VAL A 528 -9.40 -24.71 0.89
N ALA A 529 -9.08 -24.17 -0.29
CA ALA A 529 -9.88 -24.30 -1.51
C ALA A 529 -8.95 -24.33 -2.71
N THR A 530 -9.30 -25.12 -3.71
CA THR A 530 -8.58 -25.18 -5.01
C THR A 530 -9.55 -25.01 -6.16
N GLY A 531 -9.09 -24.39 -7.24
CA GLY A 531 -9.81 -24.32 -8.50
C GLY A 531 -10.04 -25.71 -9.12
N THR A 532 -10.43 -25.76 -10.36
CA THR A 532 -10.66 -27.02 -11.07
C THR A 532 -9.38 -27.85 -11.17
N PRO A 533 -9.48 -29.21 -11.30
CA PRO A 533 -8.32 -30.10 -11.29
C PRO A 533 -7.26 -29.87 -12.37
N LEU A 534 -7.59 -29.09 -13.40
CA LEU A 534 -6.64 -28.68 -14.44
C LEU A 534 -6.07 -27.31 -14.07
N PRO A 535 -4.80 -27.22 -13.66
CA PRO A 535 -4.16 -25.91 -13.48
C PRO A 535 -4.17 -25.18 -14.83
N ALA A 536 -4.58 -23.92 -14.81
CA ALA A 536 -4.34 -23.05 -15.95
C ALA A 536 -2.82 -22.91 -16.13
N SER A 537 -2.36 -22.98 -17.36
CA SER A 537 -0.96 -22.76 -17.69
C SER A 537 -0.84 -21.58 -18.64
N VAL A 538 0.29 -20.91 -18.60
CA VAL A 538 0.62 -19.83 -19.52
C VAL A 538 1.91 -20.21 -20.25
N ASP A 539 1.91 -20.05 -21.57
CA ASP A 539 3.14 -20.18 -22.36
C ASP A 539 3.95 -18.88 -22.22
N PRO A 540 5.14 -18.91 -21.61
CA PRO A 540 5.94 -17.71 -21.45
C PRO A 540 6.45 -17.13 -22.78
N ILE A 541 6.45 -17.89 -23.86
CA ILE A 541 6.93 -17.43 -25.18
C ILE A 541 5.84 -16.62 -25.90
N THR A 542 4.58 -17.03 -25.79
CA THR A 542 3.46 -16.38 -26.49
C THR A 542 2.57 -15.56 -25.56
N CYS A 543 2.69 -15.76 -24.24
CA CYS A 543 1.78 -15.25 -23.22
C CYS A 543 0.32 -15.72 -23.39
N GLU A 544 0.09 -16.78 -24.17
CA GLU A 544 -1.22 -17.40 -24.30
C GLU A 544 -1.52 -18.26 -23.07
N THR A 545 -2.74 -18.12 -22.55
CA THR A 545 -3.20 -18.88 -21.39
C THR A 545 -4.03 -20.08 -21.85
N VAL A 546 -3.75 -21.26 -21.30
CA VAL A 546 -4.63 -22.43 -21.43
C VAL A 546 -5.70 -22.33 -20.36
N ALA A 547 -6.96 -22.39 -20.76
CA ALA A 547 -8.11 -22.24 -19.86
C ALA A 547 -8.08 -23.26 -18.70
N GLY A 548 -8.27 -22.75 -17.49
CA GLY A 548 -8.35 -23.51 -16.23
C GLY A 548 -8.76 -22.56 -15.09
N GLY A 549 -8.90 -23.09 -13.88
CA GLY A 549 -9.28 -22.29 -12.72
C GLY A 549 -10.78 -21.96 -12.65
N THR A 550 -11.13 -21.10 -11.70
CA THR A 550 -12.52 -20.71 -11.42
C THR A 550 -12.64 -19.21 -11.20
N GLN A 551 -13.85 -18.66 -11.37
CA GLN A 551 -14.14 -17.26 -11.09
C GLN A 551 -14.43 -16.99 -9.61
N SER A 552 -14.70 -18.05 -8.83
CA SER A 552 -14.99 -17.91 -7.40
C SER A 552 -14.53 -19.13 -6.63
N LEU A 553 -14.07 -18.89 -5.41
CA LEU A 553 -13.75 -19.93 -4.42
C LEU A 553 -14.40 -19.56 -3.08
N CYS A 554 -14.94 -20.56 -2.38
CA CYS A 554 -15.42 -20.41 -1.04
C CYS A 554 -15.10 -21.66 -0.22
N ALA A 555 -14.70 -21.47 1.03
CA ALA A 555 -14.41 -22.57 1.96
C ALA A 555 -14.75 -22.17 3.40
N VAL A 556 -15.09 -23.19 4.19
CA VAL A 556 -15.06 -23.12 5.65
C VAL A 556 -14.00 -24.11 6.11
N TRP A 557 -13.04 -23.59 6.84
CA TRP A 557 -11.93 -24.38 7.39
C TRP A 557 -11.94 -24.29 8.91
N GLU A 558 -11.75 -25.42 9.58
CA GLU A 558 -11.59 -25.52 11.03
C GLU A 558 -10.12 -25.82 11.33
N ASP A 559 -9.53 -25.16 12.32
CA ASP A 559 -8.12 -25.32 12.65
C ASP A 559 -7.85 -26.73 13.24
N PRO A 560 -7.17 -27.63 12.51
CA PRO A 560 -6.91 -28.98 13.00
C PRO A 560 -5.81 -29.04 14.08
N ASP A 561 -5.03 -27.96 14.18
CA ASP A 561 -3.91 -27.84 15.13
C ASP A 561 -4.24 -26.80 16.23
N TRP A 562 -5.54 -26.66 16.57
CA TRP A 562 -6.02 -25.73 17.58
C TRP A 562 -5.53 -26.08 18.97
N GLU A 563 -5.05 -25.06 19.68
CA GLU A 563 -4.67 -25.12 21.08
C GLU A 563 -5.13 -23.86 21.82
N PRO A 564 -6.15 -23.93 22.67
CA PRO A 564 -6.80 -22.76 23.27
C PRO A 564 -5.88 -21.93 24.19
N THR A 565 -4.75 -22.45 24.59
CA THR A 565 -3.78 -21.76 25.46
C THR A 565 -2.71 -21.00 24.68
N GLN A 566 -2.71 -21.11 23.36
CA GLN A 566 -1.71 -20.49 22.48
C GLN A 566 -2.26 -19.27 21.75
N SER A 567 -1.57 -18.13 21.86
CA SER A 567 -1.86 -16.99 20.98
C SER A 567 -1.56 -17.36 19.53
N ALA A 568 -2.44 -16.95 18.63
CA ALA A 568 -2.32 -17.22 17.20
C ALA A 568 -2.83 -16.05 16.35
N PHE A 569 -2.39 -16.02 15.09
CA PHE A 569 -3.01 -15.24 14.05
C PHE A 569 -3.31 -16.11 12.83
N TYR A 570 -4.31 -15.69 12.07
CA TYR A 570 -4.74 -16.35 10.84
C TYR A 570 -4.98 -15.28 9.78
N TYR A 571 -4.38 -15.44 8.60
CA TYR A 571 -4.76 -14.63 7.45
C TYR A 571 -4.92 -15.50 6.21
N ALA A 572 -5.72 -15.05 5.27
CA ALA A 572 -5.94 -15.76 4.04
C ALA A 572 -5.10 -15.15 2.91
N ARG A 573 -4.66 -16.02 1.98
CA ARG A 573 -3.99 -15.65 0.74
C ARG A 573 -4.76 -16.29 -0.43
N ALA A 574 -5.31 -15.46 -1.31
CA ALA A 574 -5.95 -15.89 -2.54
C ALA A 574 -4.97 -15.75 -3.70
N LEU A 575 -4.87 -16.78 -4.55
CA LEU A 575 -3.94 -16.84 -5.67
C LEU A 575 -4.72 -16.94 -6.98
N GLU A 576 -4.34 -16.10 -7.96
CA GLU A 576 -4.71 -16.32 -9.36
C GLU A 576 -3.82 -17.37 -10.01
N ASN A 577 -4.22 -17.84 -11.18
CA ASN A 577 -3.33 -18.63 -12.02
C ASN A 577 -2.17 -17.78 -12.54
N PRO A 578 -0.99 -18.37 -12.83
CA PRO A 578 0.12 -17.63 -13.40
C PRO A 578 -0.25 -16.91 -14.70
N SER A 579 0.33 -15.72 -14.89
CA SER A 579 0.20 -14.91 -16.11
C SER A 579 1.55 -14.29 -16.49
N CYS A 580 1.66 -13.76 -17.71
CA CYS A 580 2.86 -13.02 -18.10
C CYS A 580 2.93 -11.66 -17.39
N ARG A 581 4.14 -11.32 -16.94
CA ARG A 581 4.47 -9.99 -16.46
C ARG A 581 4.44 -8.95 -17.58
N TRP A 582 4.28 -7.68 -17.21
CA TRP A 582 4.39 -6.55 -18.13
C TRP A 582 5.65 -6.61 -18.99
N SER A 583 6.80 -6.91 -18.38
CA SER A 583 8.09 -6.99 -19.06
C SER A 583 8.13 -8.13 -20.07
N GLN A 584 7.57 -9.30 -19.75
CA GLN A 584 7.49 -10.41 -20.68
C GLN A 584 6.56 -10.11 -21.86
N ARG A 585 5.40 -9.48 -21.60
CA ARG A 585 4.49 -9.05 -22.66
C ARG A 585 5.16 -8.10 -23.65
N LEU A 586 5.97 -7.16 -23.12
CA LEU A 586 6.75 -6.25 -23.94
C LEU A 586 7.85 -6.97 -24.72
N CYS A 587 8.56 -7.95 -24.11
CA CYS A 587 9.55 -8.79 -24.80
C CYS A 587 8.92 -9.60 -25.94
N VAL A 588 7.74 -10.17 -25.73
CA VAL A 588 6.97 -10.91 -26.76
C VAL A 588 6.54 -9.98 -27.90
N GLN A 589 6.03 -8.80 -27.58
CA GLN A 589 5.65 -7.78 -28.57
C GLN A 589 6.84 -7.37 -29.43
N ALA A 590 8.02 -7.20 -28.82
CA ALA A 590 9.28 -6.89 -29.51
C ALA A 590 9.88 -8.10 -30.25
N ARG A 591 9.30 -9.31 -30.11
CA ARG A 591 9.78 -10.56 -30.73
C ARG A 591 11.22 -10.92 -30.37
N VAL A 592 11.62 -10.65 -29.11
CA VAL A 592 12.94 -10.99 -28.62
C VAL A 592 13.13 -12.50 -28.54
N GLN A 593 14.25 -13.00 -29.07
CA GLN A 593 14.66 -14.41 -29.00
C GLN A 593 16.04 -14.51 -28.37
N CYS A 594 16.10 -14.89 -27.10
CA CYS A 594 17.37 -14.92 -26.34
C CYS A 594 18.41 -15.89 -26.91
N GLU A 595 17.99 -16.90 -27.64
CA GLU A 595 18.89 -17.83 -28.32
C GLU A 595 19.57 -17.21 -29.56
N ASN A 596 19.02 -16.10 -30.08
CA ASN A 596 19.51 -15.39 -31.24
C ASN A 596 19.83 -13.94 -30.90
N PRO A 597 21.04 -13.62 -30.37
CA PRO A 597 21.39 -12.28 -29.90
C PRO A 597 21.21 -11.16 -30.94
N GLU A 598 21.34 -11.48 -32.23
CA GLU A 598 21.12 -10.53 -33.36
C GLU A 598 19.65 -10.10 -33.54
N THR A 599 18.71 -10.78 -32.87
CA THR A 599 17.28 -10.39 -32.88
C THR A 599 16.96 -9.40 -31.77
N ILE A 600 17.90 -9.12 -30.85
CA ILE A 600 17.70 -8.27 -29.69
C ILE A 600 17.92 -6.82 -30.12
N SER A 601 16.86 -6.05 -30.21
CA SER A 601 16.94 -4.62 -30.46
C SER A 601 17.50 -3.89 -29.23
N GLU A 602 18.16 -2.75 -29.45
CA GLU A 602 18.69 -1.89 -28.38
C GLU A 602 17.62 -1.57 -27.33
N GLY A 603 17.95 -1.78 -26.05
CA GLY A 603 17.04 -1.58 -24.92
C GLY A 603 16.21 -2.80 -24.51
N PHE A 604 16.29 -3.92 -25.25
CA PHE A 604 15.60 -5.16 -24.90
C PHE A 604 16.53 -6.25 -24.34
N GLU A 605 17.80 -5.95 -24.14
CA GLU A 605 18.75 -6.88 -23.51
C GLU A 605 18.28 -7.42 -22.15
N PRO A 606 17.56 -6.63 -21.30
CA PRO A 606 17.04 -7.14 -20.05
C PRO A 606 16.04 -8.29 -20.17
N CYS A 607 15.39 -8.49 -21.33
CA CYS A 607 14.53 -9.65 -21.60
C CYS A 607 15.26 -10.97 -21.43
N CYS A 608 16.59 -10.98 -21.66
CA CYS A 608 17.43 -12.16 -21.62
C CYS A 608 18.34 -12.21 -20.38
N SER A 609 18.09 -11.34 -19.40
CA SER A 609 18.85 -11.34 -18.14
C SER A 609 18.39 -12.46 -17.21
N GLU A 610 19.31 -12.95 -16.35
CA GLU A 610 18.98 -13.93 -15.31
C GLU A 610 18.00 -13.39 -14.25
N SER A 611 17.91 -12.07 -14.12
CA SER A 611 16.96 -11.42 -13.19
C SER A 611 15.56 -11.29 -13.78
N HIS A 612 15.38 -11.49 -15.09
CA HIS A 612 14.07 -11.43 -15.73
C HIS A 612 13.22 -12.63 -15.34
N ARG A 613 12.04 -12.38 -14.82
CA ARG A 613 11.02 -13.38 -14.48
C ARG A 613 9.85 -13.20 -15.44
N PRO A 614 9.60 -14.13 -16.36
CA PRO A 614 8.55 -13.95 -17.38
C PRO A 614 7.14 -14.02 -16.82
N LEU A 615 6.94 -14.73 -15.70
CA LEU A 615 5.62 -15.01 -15.14
C LEU A 615 5.46 -14.37 -13.75
N ILE A 616 4.22 -14.04 -13.43
CA ILE A 616 3.77 -13.62 -12.11
C ILE A 616 2.53 -14.42 -11.71
N GLN A 617 2.36 -14.73 -10.44
CA GLN A 617 1.16 -15.30 -9.86
C GLN A 617 0.54 -14.30 -8.90
N GLU A 618 -0.39 -13.51 -9.42
CA GLU A 618 -1.05 -12.45 -8.67
C GLU A 618 -1.82 -12.99 -7.47
N ARG A 619 -1.94 -12.16 -6.45
CA ARG A 619 -2.53 -12.60 -5.19
C ARG A 619 -3.15 -11.47 -4.37
N ALA A 620 -3.95 -11.88 -3.39
CA ALA A 620 -4.45 -11.00 -2.35
C ALA A 620 -4.11 -11.57 -0.97
N TRP A 621 -3.90 -10.69 0.03
CA TRP A 621 -3.61 -11.04 1.42
C TRP A 621 -4.58 -10.32 2.34
N THR A 622 -5.41 -11.04 3.08
CA THR A 622 -6.29 -10.43 4.08
C THR A 622 -5.51 -9.98 5.31
N SER A 623 -5.99 -8.96 5.98
CA SER A 623 -5.52 -8.64 7.34
C SER A 623 -5.74 -9.82 8.28
N PRO A 624 -4.83 -10.05 9.25
CA PRO A 624 -4.94 -11.17 10.17
C PRO A 624 -6.14 -11.07 11.11
N ILE A 625 -6.77 -12.21 11.38
CA ILE A 625 -7.65 -12.41 12.54
C ILE A 625 -6.77 -12.94 13.67
N TRP A 626 -6.84 -12.31 14.84
CA TRP A 626 -6.02 -12.61 16.00
C TRP A 626 -6.78 -13.47 16.99
N TYR A 627 -6.08 -14.35 17.68
CA TYR A 627 -6.56 -15.06 18.84
C TYR A 627 -5.61 -14.85 20.02
N GLN A 628 -6.17 -14.44 21.14
CA GLN A 628 -5.45 -14.24 22.39
C GLN A 628 -6.21 -15.01 23.48
N PRO A 629 -5.58 -16.03 24.12
CA PRO A 629 -6.20 -16.70 25.24
C PRO A 629 -6.34 -15.74 26.42
N ASP A 630 -7.32 -16.00 27.30
CA ASP A 630 -7.38 -15.30 28.57
C ASP A 630 -6.04 -15.49 29.32
N SER A 631 -5.52 -14.41 29.89
CA SER A 631 -4.37 -14.51 30.78
C SER A 631 -4.79 -15.34 31.99
N LEU A 632 -4.24 -16.56 32.10
CA LEU A 632 -4.38 -17.43 33.26
C LEU A 632 -3.82 -16.76 34.52
#